data_8fce2a256e9958431c2585ad08b0724f
#
_entry.id   8fce2a256e9958431c2585ad08b0724f
#
_cell.length_a   1.000
_cell.length_b   1.000
_cell.length_c   1.000
_cell.angle_alpha   90.00
_cell.angle_beta   90.00
_cell.angle_gamma   90.00
#
_symmetry.space_group_name_H-M   'P 1'
#
loop_
_entity.id
_entity.type
_entity.pdbx_description
1 polymer ?
#
loop_
_entity_poly.entity_id
_entity_poly.type
_entity_poly.pdbx_seq_one_letter_code
_entity_poly.pdbx_strand_id
1 'polypeptide(L)'
;MTVINPDEISSIIKSSIENYEVKTEVSNVGSVLEIGDGIARIYGLRNVMSNELVEFDDGKGTLGITLNLEEDNVGVVILGEYTHIKEGMTVRTTGRIASVPVGDGLIGRIVSPTGRALDGKGDIVYTKTRPVERVAPGIVARKSVHQPLQTGLTAIDALTPIGRGQRELIIGDRQTGKTAIAIDTIINQKGQDVICIYVAIGQKASTVAHLAKTLEDHGAMDYTIIVSATANEPAPLQYIAPFAGVAMGEEFMEQGKHVLIIYDDLTKQAQAYRAMSLLLRRPPGREAYPGDVFYLHSRLLERAVKLSDELGGGSITALPIIETQAGDVSAYIPTNVISITDGQIFLESSLFNSGVRPAINAGISVSRVGGAAQTKAIKKVAGKLRLDLAQFRELEAFAQFASDLDEATKKQLLKGQKLTEVLKQPQYQPLSVAQQVSILFAANDGFLDNIDNKRIAEYKKGWFEHLEANLPELVQKLNDGANLEDEDAKALRDELAKFTENF
;
A
#
# COMPACT_ATOMS: atom_id res chain seq x y z
N MET A 1 -20.87 -70.03 7.55
CA MET A 1 -19.74 -69.27 8.11
C MET A 1 -18.47 -69.79 7.44
N THR A 2 -17.97 -69.07 6.48
CA THR A 2 -16.70 -69.42 5.79
C THR A 2 -15.57 -69.09 6.78
N VAL A 3 -14.92 -70.14 7.29
CA VAL A 3 -13.72 -70.00 8.14
C VAL A 3 -12.62 -69.47 7.25
N ILE A 4 -12.21 -68.24 7.47
CA ILE A 4 -11.07 -67.62 6.77
C ILE A 4 -9.81 -68.31 7.28
N ASN A 5 -9.09 -68.99 6.39
CA ASN A 5 -7.89 -69.70 6.72
C ASN A 5 -6.72 -68.69 6.95
N PRO A 6 -6.09 -68.74 8.14
CA PRO A 6 -4.96 -67.83 8.46
C PRO A 6 -3.80 -67.92 7.47
N ASP A 7 -3.59 -69.06 6.86
CA ASP A 7 -2.52 -69.26 5.86
C ASP A 7 -2.84 -68.56 4.53
N GLU A 8 -4.11 -68.45 4.14
CA GLU A 8 -4.53 -67.68 2.96
C GLU A 8 -4.33 -66.18 3.16
N ILE A 9 -4.67 -65.67 4.35
CA ILE A 9 -4.42 -64.26 4.67
C ILE A 9 -2.93 -63.98 4.66
N SER A 10 -2.13 -64.85 5.25
CA SER A 10 -0.67 -64.71 5.30
C SER A 10 -0.03 -64.77 3.89
N SER A 11 -0.55 -65.61 3.01
CA SER A 11 -0.08 -65.70 1.62
C SER A 11 -0.49 -64.49 0.78
N ILE A 12 -1.69 -63.95 0.98
CA ILE A 12 -2.16 -62.71 0.33
C ILE A 12 -1.35 -61.50 0.80
N ILE A 13 -1.10 -61.37 2.10
CA ILE A 13 -0.25 -60.30 2.65
C ILE A 13 1.18 -60.42 2.11
N LYS A 14 1.73 -61.64 2.07
CA LYS A 14 3.07 -61.89 1.57
C LYS A 14 3.22 -61.58 0.07
N SER A 15 2.23 -62.00 -0.75
CA SER A 15 2.19 -61.65 -2.17
C SER A 15 1.95 -60.15 -2.41
N SER A 16 1.20 -59.50 -1.57
CA SER A 16 1.00 -58.04 -1.63
C SER A 16 2.28 -57.28 -1.25
N ILE A 17 3.06 -57.78 -0.31
CA ILE A 17 4.35 -57.21 0.09
C ILE A 17 5.42 -57.50 -1.00
N GLU A 18 5.46 -58.69 -1.57
CA GLU A 18 6.40 -59.07 -2.64
C GLU A 18 6.12 -58.35 -3.97
N ASN A 19 4.86 -57.98 -4.23
CA ASN A 19 4.45 -57.21 -5.39
C ASN A 19 4.42 -55.68 -5.11
N TYR A 20 4.84 -55.26 -3.95
CA TYR A 20 4.98 -53.84 -3.63
C TYR A 20 6.27 -53.33 -4.27
N GLU A 21 6.22 -53.11 -5.57
CA GLU A 21 7.25 -52.33 -6.27
C GLU A 21 7.23 -50.93 -5.72
N VAL A 22 8.20 -50.59 -4.89
CA VAL A 22 8.52 -49.21 -4.56
C VAL A 22 8.98 -48.54 -5.86
N LYS A 23 8.03 -47.98 -6.60
CA LYS A 23 8.37 -47.10 -7.71
C LYS A 23 9.16 -45.94 -7.15
N THR A 24 10.40 -45.88 -7.52
CA THR A 24 11.39 -44.85 -7.13
C THR A 24 10.99 -43.42 -7.58
N GLU A 25 9.83 -43.25 -8.19
CA GLU A 25 9.28 -41.96 -8.66
C GLU A 25 8.32 -41.27 -7.66
N VAL A 26 8.08 -41.84 -6.50
CA VAL A 26 7.12 -41.33 -5.48
C VAL A 26 7.58 -40.01 -4.84
N SER A 27 8.79 -39.54 -5.10
CA SER A 27 9.33 -38.30 -4.49
C SER A 27 8.69 -37.02 -5.03
N ASN A 28 8.12 -37.05 -6.26
CA ASN A 28 7.61 -35.86 -6.95
C ASN A 28 6.08 -35.90 -7.16
N VAL A 29 5.41 -36.95 -6.65
CA VAL A 29 3.97 -37.13 -6.76
C VAL A 29 3.38 -37.36 -5.37
N GLY A 30 2.25 -36.76 -5.12
CA GLY A 30 1.47 -36.93 -3.89
C GLY A 30 0.01 -37.19 -4.17
N SER A 31 -0.74 -37.44 -3.11
CA SER A 31 -2.19 -37.62 -3.14
C SER A 31 -2.86 -36.74 -2.10
N VAL A 32 -3.97 -36.13 -2.47
CA VAL A 32 -4.77 -35.31 -1.55
C VAL A 32 -5.35 -36.21 -0.46
N LEU A 33 -5.00 -35.94 0.80
CA LEU A 33 -5.56 -36.60 1.99
C LEU A 33 -6.82 -35.92 2.48
N GLU A 34 -6.82 -34.61 2.52
CA GLU A 34 -7.89 -33.77 3.07
C GLU A 34 -7.94 -32.48 2.28
N ILE A 35 -9.13 -31.96 2.02
CA ILE A 35 -9.33 -30.66 1.40
C ILE A 35 -10.45 -29.91 2.11
N GLY A 36 -10.25 -28.60 2.35
CA GLY A 36 -11.24 -27.70 2.92
C GLY A 36 -10.78 -26.24 2.82
N ASP A 37 -11.72 -25.36 2.50
CA ASP A 37 -11.53 -23.90 2.51
C ASP A 37 -10.30 -23.39 1.76
N GLY A 38 -9.97 -24.02 0.61
CA GLY A 38 -8.83 -23.66 -0.23
C GLY A 38 -7.49 -24.17 0.26
N ILE A 39 -7.47 -25.11 1.23
CA ILE A 39 -6.27 -25.77 1.74
C ILE A 39 -6.39 -27.26 1.50
N ALA A 40 -5.32 -27.87 1.00
CA ALA A 40 -5.18 -29.29 0.86
C ALA A 40 -4.01 -29.82 1.71
N ARG A 41 -4.21 -30.99 2.33
CA ARG A 41 -3.15 -31.80 2.91
C ARG A 41 -2.80 -32.91 1.94
N ILE A 42 -1.53 -33.02 1.60
CA ILE A 42 -1.06 -33.92 0.56
C ILE A 42 -0.07 -34.91 1.18
N TYR A 43 -0.33 -36.17 0.99
CA TYR A 43 0.60 -37.25 1.32
C TYR A 43 1.64 -37.41 0.20
N GLY A 44 2.88 -37.65 0.55
CA GLY A 44 3.98 -37.75 -0.42
C GLY A 44 4.69 -36.42 -0.62
N LEU A 45 5.13 -36.10 -1.84
CA LEU A 45 5.88 -34.87 -2.18
C LEU A 45 7.14 -34.68 -1.33
N ARG A 46 7.90 -35.75 -1.08
CA ARG A 46 9.02 -35.73 -0.10
C ARG A 46 10.13 -34.75 -0.40
N ASN A 47 10.31 -34.35 -1.66
CA ASN A 47 11.38 -33.45 -2.09
C ASN A 47 10.87 -32.03 -2.39
N VAL A 48 9.61 -31.72 -2.07
CA VAL A 48 9.03 -30.41 -2.35
C VAL A 48 9.67 -29.34 -1.48
N MET A 49 9.90 -28.16 -2.05
CA MET A 49 10.42 -27.00 -1.33
C MET A 49 9.28 -26.17 -0.73
N SER A 50 9.59 -25.41 0.32
CA SER A 50 8.68 -24.38 0.82
C SER A 50 8.46 -23.31 -0.24
N ASN A 51 7.21 -22.83 -0.39
CA ASN A 51 6.77 -21.91 -1.43
C ASN A 51 6.89 -22.44 -2.87
N GLU A 52 7.07 -23.74 -3.05
CA GLU A 52 7.03 -24.37 -4.36
C GLU A 52 5.59 -24.45 -4.88
N LEU A 53 5.43 -24.25 -6.20
CA LEU A 53 4.17 -24.51 -6.88
C LEU A 53 3.99 -26.02 -7.06
N VAL A 54 2.81 -26.50 -6.72
CA VAL A 54 2.36 -27.86 -7.04
C VAL A 54 1.14 -27.78 -7.95
N GLU A 55 0.97 -28.76 -8.81
CA GLU A 55 -0.12 -28.86 -9.78
C GLU A 55 -1.03 -30.03 -9.44
N PHE A 56 -2.34 -29.78 -9.37
CA PHE A 56 -3.37 -30.78 -9.17
C PHE A 56 -3.74 -31.41 -10.52
N ASP A 57 -3.84 -32.73 -10.56
CA ASP A 57 -4.20 -33.47 -11.77
C ASP A 57 -5.73 -33.46 -11.98
N ASP A 58 -6.27 -32.26 -12.12
CA ASP A 58 -7.70 -31.96 -12.27
C ASP A 58 -8.13 -31.68 -13.72
N GLY A 59 -7.19 -31.72 -14.66
CA GLY A 59 -7.41 -31.35 -16.05
C GLY A 59 -7.63 -29.86 -16.31
N LYS A 60 -7.56 -29.02 -15.27
CA LYS A 60 -7.71 -27.54 -15.35
C LYS A 60 -6.40 -26.80 -15.08
N GLY A 61 -5.36 -27.50 -14.61
CA GLY A 61 -4.08 -26.93 -14.25
C GLY A 61 -4.14 -26.09 -12.97
N THR A 62 -4.96 -26.50 -11.99
CA THR A 62 -5.05 -25.81 -10.71
C THR A 62 -3.73 -25.91 -9.97
N LEU A 63 -3.22 -24.75 -9.54
CA LEU A 63 -1.96 -24.62 -8.82
C LEU A 63 -2.19 -24.43 -7.31
N GLY A 64 -1.24 -24.91 -6.53
CA GLY A 64 -1.14 -24.65 -5.11
C GLY A 64 0.27 -24.22 -4.70
N ILE A 65 0.40 -23.60 -3.54
CA ILE A 65 1.68 -23.25 -2.93
C ILE A 65 1.87 -24.06 -1.65
N THR A 66 3.03 -24.67 -1.50
CA THR A 66 3.40 -25.40 -0.29
C THR A 66 3.79 -24.45 0.82
N LEU A 67 3.12 -24.55 1.98
CA LEU A 67 3.39 -23.69 3.15
C LEU A 67 3.89 -24.45 4.38
N ASN A 68 3.32 -25.64 4.66
CA ASN A 68 3.75 -26.49 5.75
C ASN A 68 4.38 -27.74 5.19
N LEU A 69 5.62 -28.00 5.58
CA LEU A 69 6.32 -29.25 5.27
C LEU A 69 6.41 -30.05 6.56
N GLU A 70 5.57 -31.09 6.68
CA GLU A 70 5.53 -32.00 7.82
C GLU A 70 6.14 -33.35 7.42
N GLU A 71 6.43 -34.21 8.37
CA GLU A 71 7.11 -35.49 8.13
C GLU A 71 6.31 -36.38 7.17
N ASP A 72 5.00 -36.48 7.35
CA ASP A 72 4.12 -37.37 6.62
C ASP A 72 3.22 -36.67 5.60
N ASN A 73 3.11 -35.35 5.64
CA ASN A 73 2.23 -34.60 4.76
C ASN A 73 2.75 -33.18 4.47
N VAL A 74 2.19 -32.59 3.41
CA VAL A 74 2.47 -31.22 2.99
C VAL A 74 1.18 -30.43 3.00
N GLY A 75 1.16 -29.32 3.73
CA GLY A 75 0.07 -28.34 3.71
C GLY A 75 0.22 -27.41 2.50
N VAL A 76 -0.77 -27.43 1.63
CA VAL A 76 -0.81 -26.67 0.38
C VAL A 76 -1.99 -25.72 0.38
N VAL A 77 -1.77 -24.47 0.01
CA VAL A 77 -2.83 -23.48 -0.24
C VAL A 77 -3.11 -23.40 -1.74
N ILE A 78 -4.38 -23.46 -2.11
CA ILE A 78 -4.81 -23.57 -3.51
C ILE A 78 -5.01 -22.16 -4.08
N LEU A 79 -4.42 -21.88 -5.25
CA LEU A 79 -4.46 -20.58 -5.91
C LEU A 79 -5.64 -20.50 -6.91
N GLY A 80 -6.86 -20.52 -6.41
CA GLY A 80 -8.05 -20.40 -7.26
C GLY A 80 -9.22 -21.23 -6.77
N GLU A 81 -10.10 -21.63 -7.69
CA GLU A 81 -11.24 -22.50 -7.39
C GLU A 81 -10.77 -23.90 -6.97
N TYR A 82 -11.36 -24.42 -5.90
CA TYR A 82 -10.95 -25.71 -5.33
C TYR A 82 -12.11 -26.69 -5.13
N THR A 83 -13.35 -26.29 -5.42
CA THR A 83 -14.57 -27.08 -5.16
C THR A 83 -14.62 -28.40 -5.93
N HIS A 84 -13.84 -28.52 -7.00
CA HIS A 84 -13.73 -29.72 -7.85
C HIS A 84 -12.59 -30.65 -7.46
N ILE A 85 -11.68 -30.21 -6.58
CA ILE A 85 -10.58 -31.03 -6.06
C ILE A 85 -11.13 -32.02 -5.03
N LYS A 86 -10.65 -33.27 -5.07
CA LYS A 86 -11.16 -34.36 -4.23
C LYS A 86 -10.03 -35.09 -3.53
N GLU A 87 -10.36 -35.72 -2.42
CA GLU A 87 -9.47 -36.70 -1.78
C GLU A 87 -9.06 -37.79 -2.74
N GLY A 88 -7.81 -38.26 -2.65
CA GLY A 88 -7.21 -39.22 -3.54
C GLY A 88 -6.70 -38.63 -4.87
N MET A 89 -6.99 -37.37 -5.21
CA MET A 89 -6.49 -36.74 -6.42
C MET A 89 -4.96 -36.63 -6.39
N THR A 90 -4.35 -36.88 -7.53
CA THR A 90 -2.89 -36.77 -7.70
C THR A 90 -2.44 -35.32 -7.72
N VAL A 91 -1.31 -35.05 -7.07
CA VAL A 91 -0.64 -33.74 -7.07
C VAL A 91 0.82 -33.90 -7.43
N ARG A 92 1.36 -33.03 -8.26
CA ARG A 92 2.75 -33.10 -8.74
C ARG A 92 3.53 -31.87 -8.34
N THR A 93 4.79 -32.05 -7.95
CA THR A 93 5.72 -30.92 -7.80
C THR A 93 6.06 -30.35 -9.17
N THR A 94 6.23 -29.04 -9.24
CA THR A 94 6.62 -28.37 -10.49
C THR A 94 8.10 -28.01 -10.54
N GLY A 95 8.82 -28.13 -9.42
CA GLY A 95 10.20 -27.65 -9.27
C GLY A 95 10.34 -26.12 -9.38
N ARG A 96 9.22 -25.39 -9.38
CA ARG A 96 9.20 -23.93 -9.54
C ARG A 96 8.68 -23.28 -8.28
N ILE A 97 9.38 -22.28 -7.79
CA ILE A 97 8.89 -21.40 -6.72
C ILE A 97 7.79 -20.50 -7.28
N ALA A 98 6.78 -20.21 -6.48
CA ALA A 98 5.69 -19.32 -6.84
C ALA A 98 6.21 -18.00 -7.40
N SER A 99 5.86 -17.71 -8.66
CA SER A 99 6.39 -16.59 -9.43
C SER A 99 5.28 -15.88 -10.20
N VAL A 100 5.50 -14.62 -10.50
CA VAL A 100 4.56 -13.77 -11.27
C VAL A 100 5.24 -13.20 -12.50
N PRO A 101 4.50 -12.94 -13.60
CA PRO A 101 5.00 -12.19 -14.73
C PRO A 101 5.36 -10.76 -14.31
N VAL A 102 6.40 -10.21 -14.93
CA VAL A 102 6.90 -8.85 -14.67
C VAL A 102 7.24 -8.14 -15.97
N GLY A 103 7.33 -6.83 -15.92
CA GLY A 103 7.74 -5.96 -17.04
C GLY A 103 6.64 -5.03 -17.54
N ASP A 104 6.96 -4.28 -18.58
CA ASP A 104 6.13 -3.18 -19.10
C ASP A 104 4.74 -3.63 -19.60
N GLY A 105 4.59 -4.89 -20.01
CA GLY A 105 3.29 -5.44 -20.45
C GLY A 105 2.20 -5.47 -19.36
N LEU A 106 2.56 -5.22 -18.10
CA LEU A 106 1.61 -5.11 -16.98
C LEU A 106 1.08 -3.69 -16.78
N ILE A 107 1.77 -2.67 -17.31
CA ILE A 107 1.36 -1.26 -17.14
C ILE A 107 0.01 -1.04 -17.85
N GLY A 108 -0.91 -0.38 -17.16
CA GLY A 108 -2.27 -0.14 -17.66
C GLY A 108 -3.23 -1.33 -17.50
N ARG A 109 -2.79 -2.41 -16.83
CA ARG A 109 -3.55 -3.65 -16.72
C ARG A 109 -4.08 -3.88 -15.29
N ILE A 110 -5.17 -4.64 -15.21
CA ILE A 110 -5.69 -5.19 -13.96
C ILE A 110 -5.42 -6.69 -13.99
N VAL A 111 -4.66 -7.17 -13.00
CA VAL A 111 -4.19 -8.55 -12.95
C VAL A 111 -4.51 -9.22 -11.61
N SER A 112 -4.65 -10.53 -11.62
CA SER A 112 -4.73 -11.35 -10.42
C SER A 112 -3.36 -11.44 -9.72
N PRO A 113 -3.28 -11.90 -8.48
CA PRO A 113 -2.02 -12.18 -7.79
C PRO A 113 -1.13 -13.23 -8.48
N THR A 114 -1.70 -14.03 -9.39
CA THR A 114 -0.96 -14.98 -10.22
C THR A 114 -0.53 -14.41 -11.57
N GLY A 115 -0.83 -13.15 -11.85
CA GLY A 115 -0.51 -12.47 -13.10
C GLY A 115 -1.50 -12.70 -14.25
N ARG A 116 -2.65 -13.32 -13.99
CA ARG A 116 -3.72 -13.48 -15.00
C ARG A 116 -4.43 -12.13 -15.21
N ALA A 117 -4.69 -11.78 -16.47
CA ALA A 117 -5.47 -10.58 -16.80
C ALA A 117 -6.93 -10.68 -16.29
N LEU A 118 -7.43 -9.60 -15.71
CA LEU A 118 -8.80 -9.46 -15.19
C LEU A 118 -9.61 -8.37 -15.90
N ASP A 119 -8.97 -7.59 -16.79
CA ASP A 119 -9.52 -6.41 -17.44
C ASP A 119 -10.18 -6.67 -18.81
N GLY A 120 -10.19 -7.92 -19.26
CA GLY A 120 -10.75 -8.29 -20.56
C GLY A 120 -9.95 -7.80 -21.78
N LYS A 121 -8.75 -7.25 -21.58
CA LYS A 121 -7.88 -6.72 -22.65
C LYS A 121 -6.95 -7.81 -23.27
N GLY A 122 -7.28 -9.08 -23.11
CA GLY A 122 -6.44 -10.20 -23.56
C GLY A 122 -5.30 -10.55 -22.61
N ASP A 123 -4.51 -11.54 -22.99
CA ASP A 123 -3.43 -12.06 -22.16
C ASP A 123 -2.30 -11.05 -21.97
N ILE A 124 -1.60 -11.18 -20.82
CA ILE A 124 -0.44 -10.36 -20.53
C ILE A 124 0.76 -10.86 -21.35
N VAL A 125 1.37 -9.97 -22.09
CA VAL A 125 2.64 -10.25 -22.79
C VAL A 125 3.80 -10.00 -21.84
N TYR A 126 4.55 -11.03 -21.54
CA TYR A 126 5.74 -10.94 -20.66
C TYR A 126 6.85 -11.87 -21.15
N THR A 127 8.09 -11.52 -20.85
CA THR A 127 9.28 -12.30 -21.18
C THR A 127 9.99 -12.84 -19.95
N LYS A 128 9.62 -12.35 -18.76
CA LYS A 128 10.29 -12.66 -17.50
C LYS A 128 9.27 -12.88 -16.39
N THR A 129 9.62 -13.74 -15.44
CA THR A 129 8.90 -13.94 -14.19
C THR A 129 9.83 -13.68 -13.00
N ARG A 130 9.26 -13.32 -11.86
CA ARG A 130 9.97 -13.16 -10.57
C ARG A 130 9.29 -13.97 -9.48
N PRO A 131 10.08 -14.56 -8.55
CA PRO A 131 9.53 -15.16 -7.34
C PRO A 131 8.73 -14.12 -6.55
N VAL A 132 7.57 -14.53 -6.04
CA VAL A 132 6.73 -13.66 -5.19
C VAL A 132 7.38 -13.43 -3.82
N GLU A 133 8.03 -14.44 -3.27
CA GLU A 133 8.81 -14.35 -2.04
C GLU A 133 10.29 -14.15 -2.36
N ARG A 134 10.87 -13.12 -1.78
CA ARG A 134 12.28 -12.76 -1.97
C ARG A 134 12.81 -12.07 -0.73
N VAL A 135 14.09 -12.28 -0.45
CA VAL A 135 14.80 -11.54 0.60
C VAL A 135 14.97 -10.08 0.16
N ALA A 136 14.64 -9.16 1.05
CA ALA A 136 14.79 -7.73 0.81
C ALA A 136 16.28 -7.34 0.58
N PRO A 137 16.56 -6.25 -0.17
CA PRO A 137 17.91 -5.76 -0.33
C PRO A 137 18.61 -5.50 1.01
N GLY A 138 19.85 -5.96 1.15
CA GLY A 138 20.65 -5.81 2.37
C GLY A 138 21.08 -4.35 2.63
N ILE A 139 21.75 -4.12 3.76
CA ILE A 139 22.14 -2.78 4.23
C ILE A 139 23.02 -2.05 3.20
N VAL A 140 24.01 -2.74 2.63
CA VAL A 140 24.96 -2.16 1.65
C VAL A 140 24.28 -1.73 0.35
N ALA A 141 23.20 -2.39 -0.03
CA ALA A 141 22.43 -2.09 -1.23
C ALA A 141 21.55 -0.84 -1.09
N ARG A 142 21.42 -0.27 0.11
CA ARG A 142 20.49 0.82 0.42
C ARG A 142 21.18 2.17 0.43
N LYS A 143 20.47 3.19 -0.02
CA LYS A 143 20.80 4.61 0.12
C LYS A 143 19.75 5.29 1.01
N SER A 144 20.16 6.26 1.81
CA SER A 144 19.23 7.06 2.62
C SER A 144 18.22 7.78 1.74
N VAL A 145 16.96 7.81 2.18
CA VAL A 145 15.86 8.52 1.50
C VAL A 145 16.14 10.03 1.52
N HIS A 146 16.18 10.64 0.35
CA HIS A 146 16.52 12.06 0.17
C HIS A 146 15.74 12.74 -0.97
N GLN A 147 15.01 11.98 -1.79
CA GLN A 147 14.22 12.50 -2.89
C GLN A 147 12.75 12.55 -2.48
N PRO A 148 12.06 13.70 -2.63
CA PRO A 148 10.62 13.78 -2.37
C PRO A 148 9.80 12.88 -3.29
N LEU A 149 8.73 12.29 -2.74
CA LEU A 149 7.62 11.75 -3.49
C LEU A 149 6.43 12.66 -3.19
N GLN A 150 6.09 13.52 -4.14
CA GLN A 150 5.00 14.48 -3.95
C GLN A 150 3.66 13.76 -4.04
N THR A 151 2.84 13.89 -3.00
CA THR A 151 1.49 13.33 -2.99
C THR A 151 0.47 14.25 -3.65
N GLY A 152 0.79 15.52 -3.80
CA GLY A 152 -0.12 16.56 -4.23
C GLY A 152 -1.14 16.96 -3.15
N LEU A 153 -1.04 16.40 -1.96
CA LEU A 153 -1.87 16.72 -0.81
C LEU A 153 -1.07 17.62 0.14
N THR A 154 -1.47 18.89 0.23
CA THR A 154 -0.75 19.90 1.01
C THR A 154 -0.54 19.49 2.46
N ALA A 155 -1.54 18.84 3.06
CA ALA A 155 -1.44 18.37 4.44
C ALA A 155 -0.36 17.28 4.62
N ILE A 156 -0.15 16.42 3.62
CA ILE A 156 0.89 15.38 3.67
C ILE A 156 2.25 15.97 3.35
N ASP A 157 2.38 16.63 2.20
CA ASP A 157 3.65 17.13 1.70
C ASP A 157 4.27 18.17 2.65
N ALA A 158 3.43 18.92 3.38
CA ALA A 158 3.88 19.90 4.37
C ALA A 158 4.12 19.32 5.78
N LEU A 159 3.30 18.37 6.26
CA LEU A 159 3.34 17.90 7.66
C LEU A 159 4.01 16.53 7.82
N THR A 160 3.77 15.60 6.89
CA THR A 160 4.26 14.21 6.92
C THR A 160 4.83 13.83 5.57
N PRO A 161 5.90 14.50 5.12
CA PRO A 161 6.44 14.31 3.78
C PRO A 161 6.94 12.88 3.56
N ILE A 162 6.74 12.40 2.34
CA ILE A 162 7.11 11.05 1.91
C ILE A 162 8.27 11.16 0.92
N GLY A 163 9.29 10.34 1.12
CA GLY A 163 10.43 10.23 0.21
C GLY A 163 10.43 8.96 -0.60
N ARG A 164 11.09 8.98 -1.75
CA ARG A 164 11.25 7.81 -2.63
C ARG A 164 12.08 6.73 -1.94
N GLY A 165 11.45 5.58 -1.67
CA GLY A 165 12.02 4.46 -0.92
C GLY A 165 11.55 4.36 0.52
N GLN A 166 10.68 5.27 0.97
CA GLN A 166 10.10 5.28 2.32
C GLN A 166 8.89 4.35 2.41
N ARG A 167 8.62 3.87 3.62
CA ARG A 167 7.39 3.15 4.00
C ARG A 167 6.57 4.06 4.92
N GLU A 168 5.48 4.61 4.42
CA GLU A 168 4.61 5.49 5.20
C GLU A 168 3.22 4.86 5.34
N LEU A 169 2.82 4.59 6.58
CA LEU A 169 1.54 3.95 6.87
C LEU A 169 0.39 4.94 6.76
N ILE A 170 -0.69 4.56 6.08
CA ILE A 170 -1.97 5.26 6.13
C ILE A 170 -2.91 4.46 7.04
N ILE A 171 -3.33 5.05 8.16
CA ILE A 171 -4.09 4.35 9.19
C ILE A 171 -5.31 5.16 9.63
N GLY A 172 -6.42 4.48 9.88
CA GLY A 172 -7.67 5.09 10.36
C GLY A 172 -8.86 4.18 10.19
N ASP A 173 -10.01 4.60 10.72
CA ASP A 173 -11.25 3.86 10.64
C ASP A 173 -11.80 3.75 9.22
N ARG A 174 -12.82 2.93 9.03
CA ARG A 174 -13.53 2.82 7.75
C ARG A 174 -14.04 4.17 7.28
N GLN A 175 -13.97 4.41 5.96
CA GLN A 175 -14.51 5.59 5.29
C GLN A 175 -13.93 6.93 5.76
N THR A 176 -12.73 6.94 6.32
CA THR A 176 -12.01 8.18 6.71
C THR A 176 -11.19 8.81 5.58
N GLY A 177 -11.18 8.20 4.38
CA GLY A 177 -10.48 8.74 3.22
C GLY A 177 -9.12 8.10 2.92
N LYS A 178 -8.78 6.96 3.52
CA LYS A 178 -7.49 6.26 3.27
C LYS A 178 -7.23 5.99 1.79
N THR A 179 -8.19 5.35 1.12
CA THR A 179 -8.13 5.04 -0.32
C THR A 179 -8.08 6.32 -1.18
N ALA A 180 -8.77 7.39 -0.77
CA ALA A 180 -8.73 8.66 -1.49
C ALA A 180 -7.32 9.26 -1.51
N ILE A 181 -6.61 9.26 -0.38
CA ILE A 181 -5.21 9.69 -0.30
C ILE A 181 -4.33 8.87 -1.25
N ALA A 182 -4.53 7.56 -1.29
CA ALA A 182 -3.77 6.68 -2.18
C ALA A 182 -4.03 7.00 -3.67
N ILE A 183 -5.29 7.22 -4.05
CA ILE A 183 -5.67 7.58 -5.42
C ILE A 183 -5.10 8.95 -5.80
N ASP A 184 -5.24 9.96 -4.94
CA ASP A 184 -4.69 11.30 -5.18
C ASP A 184 -3.18 11.25 -5.37
N THR A 185 -2.48 10.46 -4.54
CA THR A 185 -1.04 10.26 -4.66
C THR A 185 -0.67 9.63 -6.00
N ILE A 186 -1.41 8.63 -6.48
CA ILE A 186 -1.20 8.02 -7.80
C ILE A 186 -1.44 9.04 -8.92
N ILE A 187 -2.55 9.77 -8.88
CA ILE A 187 -2.88 10.80 -9.89
C ILE A 187 -1.76 11.85 -9.98
N ASN A 188 -1.19 12.24 -8.85
CA ASN A 188 -0.11 13.23 -8.80
C ASN A 188 1.22 12.73 -9.37
N GLN A 189 1.38 11.42 -9.62
CA GLN A 189 2.62 10.89 -10.23
C GLN A 189 2.71 11.11 -11.74
N LYS A 190 1.67 11.67 -12.38
CA LYS A 190 1.70 11.97 -13.80
C LYS A 190 2.88 12.89 -14.14
N GLY A 191 3.77 12.41 -15.02
CA GLY A 191 4.98 13.14 -15.40
C GLY A 191 6.11 13.16 -14.37
N GLN A 192 6.00 12.41 -13.25
CA GLN A 192 7.01 12.33 -12.20
C GLN A 192 7.99 11.16 -12.36
N ASP A 193 7.90 10.43 -13.46
CA ASP A 193 8.74 9.24 -13.74
C ASP A 193 8.63 8.16 -12.63
N VAL A 194 7.40 7.93 -12.16
CA VAL A 194 7.07 6.95 -11.13
C VAL A 194 6.04 5.98 -11.68
N ILE A 195 6.33 4.69 -11.58
CA ILE A 195 5.39 3.61 -11.89
C ILE A 195 4.59 3.32 -10.63
N CYS A 196 3.27 3.27 -10.74
CA CYS A 196 2.38 3.02 -9.61
C CYS A 196 1.86 1.58 -9.65
N ILE A 197 1.76 0.97 -8.48
CA ILE A 197 1.16 -0.36 -8.29
C ILE A 197 0.11 -0.24 -7.18
N TYR A 198 -1.14 -0.51 -7.52
CA TYR A 198 -2.21 -0.56 -6.53
C TYR A 198 -2.60 -2.01 -6.28
N VAL A 199 -2.42 -2.46 -5.04
CA VAL A 199 -2.76 -3.83 -4.62
C VAL A 199 -4.07 -3.78 -3.82
N ALA A 200 -5.17 -4.20 -4.46
CA ALA A 200 -6.49 -4.33 -3.83
C ALA A 200 -6.60 -5.69 -3.14
N ILE A 201 -6.76 -5.69 -1.81
CA ILE A 201 -6.77 -6.90 -1.00
C ILE A 201 -8.12 -7.03 -0.29
N GLY A 202 -8.89 -8.06 -0.62
CA GLY A 202 -10.17 -8.32 0.00
C GLY A 202 -11.24 -7.23 -0.22
N GLN A 203 -11.09 -6.43 -1.28
CA GLN A 203 -12.04 -5.39 -1.65
C GLN A 203 -13.17 -5.96 -2.52
N LYS A 204 -14.31 -5.26 -2.56
CA LYS A 204 -15.39 -5.62 -3.48
C LYS A 204 -14.96 -5.35 -4.94
N ALA A 205 -15.32 -6.23 -5.84
CA ALA A 205 -15.01 -6.08 -7.28
C ALA A 205 -15.53 -4.74 -7.84
N SER A 206 -16.71 -4.28 -7.39
CA SER A 206 -17.25 -2.96 -7.77
C SER A 206 -16.38 -1.79 -7.32
N THR A 207 -15.74 -1.89 -6.15
CA THR A 207 -14.81 -0.87 -5.65
C THR A 207 -13.56 -0.80 -6.52
N VAL A 208 -13.00 -1.95 -6.88
CA VAL A 208 -11.83 -2.04 -7.77
C VAL A 208 -12.16 -1.50 -9.17
N ALA A 209 -13.33 -1.84 -9.70
CA ALA A 209 -13.79 -1.32 -11.00
C ALA A 209 -13.94 0.21 -10.98
N HIS A 210 -14.53 0.78 -9.92
CA HIS A 210 -14.67 2.22 -9.78
C HIS A 210 -13.31 2.92 -9.65
N LEU A 211 -12.39 2.35 -8.86
CA LEU A 211 -11.01 2.84 -8.73
C LEU A 211 -10.29 2.85 -10.09
N ALA A 212 -10.34 1.74 -10.82
CA ALA A 212 -9.73 1.63 -12.15
C ALA A 212 -10.28 2.70 -13.11
N LYS A 213 -11.61 2.90 -13.09
CA LYS A 213 -12.26 3.93 -13.90
C LYS A 213 -11.81 5.35 -13.49
N THR A 214 -11.72 5.62 -12.20
CA THR A 214 -11.22 6.92 -11.68
C THR A 214 -9.79 7.19 -12.16
N LEU A 215 -8.90 6.20 -12.07
CA LEU A 215 -7.52 6.32 -12.57
C LEU A 215 -7.45 6.51 -14.09
N GLU A 216 -8.30 5.81 -14.83
CA GLU A 216 -8.41 5.96 -16.29
C GLU A 216 -8.88 7.36 -16.69
N ASP A 217 -9.92 7.89 -16.04
CA ASP A 217 -10.47 9.22 -16.30
C ASP A 217 -9.44 10.34 -16.05
N HIS A 218 -8.47 10.11 -15.18
CA HIS A 218 -7.35 11.05 -14.91
C HIS A 218 -6.07 10.72 -15.71
N GLY A 219 -6.11 9.71 -16.59
CA GLY A 219 -4.94 9.27 -17.37
C GLY A 219 -3.84 8.63 -16.52
N ALA A 220 -4.17 8.17 -15.31
CA ALA A 220 -3.21 7.56 -14.40
C ALA A 220 -3.00 6.07 -14.68
N MET A 221 -3.87 5.41 -15.46
CA MET A 221 -3.64 4.03 -15.88
C MET A 221 -2.44 3.88 -16.81
N ASP A 222 -2.01 4.93 -17.50
CA ASP A 222 -0.84 4.91 -18.40
C ASP A 222 0.48 4.55 -17.68
N TYR A 223 0.52 4.66 -16.35
CA TYR A 223 1.69 4.34 -15.51
C TYR A 223 1.33 3.51 -14.28
N THR A 224 0.13 2.91 -14.25
CA THR A 224 -0.37 2.16 -13.08
C THR A 224 -0.68 0.71 -13.42
N ILE A 225 -0.31 -0.20 -12.50
CA ILE A 225 -0.68 -1.61 -12.49
C ILE A 225 -1.64 -1.82 -11.31
N ILE A 226 -2.76 -2.51 -11.53
CA ILE A 226 -3.68 -2.90 -10.46
C ILE A 226 -3.57 -4.40 -10.25
N VAL A 227 -3.18 -4.83 -9.05
CA VAL A 227 -3.19 -6.23 -8.62
C VAL A 227 -4.41 -6.44 -7.74
N SER A 228 -5.33 -7.30 -8.14
CA SER A 228 -6.61 -7.47 -7.45
C SER A 228 -6.80 -8.88 -6.93
N ALA A 229 -7.03 -8.99 -5.62
CA ALA A 229 -7.57 -10.15 -4.93
C ALA A 229 -8.85 -9.73 -4.23
N THR A 230 -10.00 -9.96 -4.86
CA THR A 230 -11.29 -9.47 -4.37
C THR A 230 -11.81 -10.27 -3.16
N ALA A 231 -12.82 -9.74 -2.47
CA ALA A 231 -13.36 -10.33 -1.25
C ALA A 231 -14.04 -11.72 -1.46
N ASN A 232 -14.41 -12.04 -2.68
CA ASN A 232 -14.99 -13.34 -3.05
C ASN A 232 -13.94 -14.37 -3.49
N GLU A 233 -12.68 -13.97 -3.60
CA GLU A 233 -11.58 -14.89 -3.90
C GLU A 233 -11.05 -15.57 -2.64
N PRO A 234 -10.52 -16.79 -2.76
CA PRO A 234 -9.99 -17.55 -1.62
C PRO A 234 -8.89 -16.80 -0.87
N ALA A 235 -8.78 -17.04 0.43
CA ALA A 235 -7.79 -16.40 1.30
C ALA A 235 -6.34 -16.50 0.79
N PRO A 236 -5.87 -17.59 0.16
CA PRO A 236 -4.55 -17.66 -0.41
C PRO A 236 -4.23 -16.57 -1.44
N LEU A 237 -5.19 -16.18 -2.27
CA LEU A 237 -4.99 -15.11 -3.25
C LEU A 237 -4.87 -13.73 -2.56
N GLN A 238 -5.64 -13.48 -1.50
CA GLN A 238 -5.52 -12.26 -0.71
C GLN A 238 -4.18 -12.20 0.05
N TYR A 239 -3.68 -13.35 0.51
CA TYR A 239 -2.39 -13.45 1.17
C TYR A 239 -1.23 -13.13 0.22
N ILE A 240 -1.24 -13.68 -1.00
CA ILE A 240 -0.12 -13.55 -1.93
C ILE A 240 -0.11 -12.22 -2.69
N ALA A 241 -1.25 -11.52 -2.80
CA ALA A 241 -1.40 -10.31 -3.60
C ALA A 241 -0.36 -9.22 -3.31
N PRO A 242 -0.04 -8.86 -2.05
CA PRO A 242 1.00 -7.86 -1.77
C PRO A 242 2.39 -8.30 -2.21
N PHE A 243 2.71 -9.59 -2.05
CA PHE A 243 3.98 -10.15 -2.48
C PHE A 243 4.11 -10.18 -4.01
N ALA A 244 3.03 -10.49 -4.72
CA ALA A 244 2.97 -10.41 -6.16
C ALA A 244 3.18 -8.97 -6.66
N GLY A 245 2.49 -8.01 -6.04
CA GLY A 245 2.62 -6.59 -6.38
C GLY A 245 4.04 -6.07 -6.20
N VAL A 246 4.68 -6.36 -5.06
CA VAL A 246 6.06 -5.89 -4.84
C VAL A 246 7.07 -6.58 -5.75
N ALA A 247 6.86 -7.86 -6.10
CA ALA A 247 7.71 -8.56 -7.07
C ALA A 247 7.64 -7.91 -8.46
N MET A 248 6.45 -7.43 -8.87
CA MET A 248 6.29 -6.64 -10.09
C MET A 248 7.05 -5.31 -10.00
N GLY A 249 6.97 -4.64 -8.84
CA GLY A 249 7.68 -3.38 -8.60
C GLY A 249 9.20 -3.51 -8.60
N GLU A 250 9.73 -4.59 -8.07
CA GLU A 250 11.18 -4.85 -8.02
C GLU A 250 11.81 -4.94 -9.40
N GLU A 251 11.08 -5.40 -10.42
CA GLU A 251 11.57 -5.40 -11.79
C GLU A 251 11.92 -4.00 -12.28
N PHE A 252 11.05 -3.03 -12.00
CA PHE A 252 11.28 -1.63 -12.37
C PHE A 252 12.33 -0.97 -11.48
N MET A 253 12.35 -1.25 -10.19
CA MET A 253 13.34 -0.72 -9.26
C MET A 253 14.76 -1.12 -9.67
N GLU A 254 14.98 -2.38 -10.06
CA GLU A 254 16.28 -2.87 -10.51
C GLU A 254 16.71 -2.31 -11.88
N GLN A 255 15.77 -1.76 -12.66
CA GLN A 255 16.05 -1.00 -13.88
C GLN A 255 16.37 0.47 -13.59
N GLY A 256 16.52 0.87 -12.33
CA GLY A 256 16.77 2.24 -11.91
C GLY A 256 15.53 3.14 -11.87
N LYS A 257 14.33 2.60 -12.11
CA LYS A 257 13.07 3.35 -12.08
C LYS A 257 12.55 3.51 -10.64
N HIS A 258 11.60 4.43 -10.47
CA HIS A 258 10.93 4.65 -9.19
C HIS A 258 9.53 4.03 -9.21
N VAL A 259 9.17 3.39 -8.12
CA VAL A 259 7.88 2.72 -7.96
C VAL A 259 7.18 3.24 -6.71
N LEU A 260 5.89 3.51 -6.83
CA LEU A 260 4.98 3.73 -5.71
C LEU A 260 4.06 2.51 -5.60
N ILE A 261 4.06 1.84 -4.46
CA ILE A 261 3.16 0.70 -4.22
C ILE A 261 2.19 1.00 -3.07
N ILE A 262 0.91 0.79 -3.33
CA ILE A 262 -0.17 0.92 -2.35
C ILE A 262 -0.67 -0.47 -1.98
N TYR A 263 -0.80 -0.77 -0.69
CA TYR A 263 -1.41 -2.00 -0.19
C TYR A 263 -2.73 -1.68 0.50
N ASP A 264 -3.85 -1.86 -0.19
CA ASP A 264 -5.18 -1.53 0.33
C ASP A 264 -6.05 -2.80 0.52
N ASP A 265 -6.11 -3.43 1.71
CA ASP A 265 -5.36 -3.09 2.91
C ASP A 265 -4.63 -4.31 3.51
N LEU A 266 -3.60 -4.07 4.28
CA LEU A 266 -2.84 -5.14 4.94
C LEU A 266 -3.59 -5.78 6.12
N THR A 267 -4.64 -5.15 6.66
CA THR A 267 -5.52 -5.76 7.66
C THR A 267 -6.20 -7.00 7.06
N LYS A 268 -6.65 -6.91 5.80
CA LYS A 268 -7.27 -8.03 5.08
C LYS A 268 -6.25 -9.14 4.79
N GLN A 269 -5.03 -8.79 4.42
CA GLN A 269 -3.96 -9.78 4.26
C GLN A 269 -3.71 -10.53 5.56
N ALA A 270 -3.61 -9.84 6.69
CA ALA A 270 -3.42 -10.46 7.99
C ALA A 270 -4.60 -11.38 8.37
N GLN A 271 -5.83 -10.97 8.09
CA GLN A 271 -7.02 -11.79 8.31
C GLN A 271 -7.02 -13.05 7.45
N ALA A 272 -6.65 -12.94 6.17
CA ALA A 272 -6.49 -14.08 5.27
C ALA A 272 -5.40 -15.04 5.79
N TYR A 273 -4.26 -14.51 6.21
CA TYR A 273 -3.17 -15.31 6.78
C TYR A 273 -3.58 -16.01 8.08
N ARG A 274 -4.34 -15.35 8.95
CA ARG A 274 -4.92 -15.94 10.15
C ARG A 274 -5.83 -17.11 9.80
N ALA A 275 -6.76 -16.93 8.86
CA ALA A 275 -7.67 -17.98 8.42
C ALA A 275 -6.90 -19.21 7.89
N MET A 276 -5.94 -19.00 6.99
CA MET A 276 -5.09 -20.07 6.46
C MET A 276 -4.28 -20.77 7.53
N SER A 277 -3.70 -20.02 8.48
CA SER A 277 -2.89 -20.60 9.56
C SER A 277 -3.71 -21.46 10.50
N LEU A 278 -4.95 -21.07 10.82
CA LEU A 278 -5.86 -21.88 11.64
C LEU A 278 -6.27 -23.17 10.92
N LEU A 279 -6.55 -23.10 9.63
CA LEU A 279 -6.85 -24.29 8.80
C LEU A 279 -5.66 -25.23 8.66
N LEU A 280 -4.44 -24.68 8.59
CA LEU A 280 -3.19 -25.46 8.63
C LEU A 280 -2.83 -25.95 10.05
N ARG A 281 -3.71 -25.75 11.05
CA ARG A 281 -3.53 -26.14 12.46
C ARG A 281 -2.29 -25.55 13.12
N ARG A 282 -1.83 -24.39 12.65
CA ARG A 282 -0.77 -23.63 13.35
C ARG A 282 -1.31 -23.07 14.66
N PRO A 283 -0.53 -23.09 15.75
CA PRO A 283 -1.00 -22.61 17.04
C PRO A 283 -1.32 -21.10 16.98
N PRO A 284 -2.52 -20.69 17.44
CA PRO A 284 -2.90 -19.28 17.47
C PRO A 284 -2.20 -18.53 18.63
N GLY A 285 -1.83 -17.28 18.36
CA GLY A 285 -1.34 -16.32 19.33
C GLY A 285 -2.39 -15.24 19.67
N ARG A 286 -1.92 -14.00 19.89
CA ARG A 286 -2.78 -12.85 20.19
C ARG A 286 -3.81 -12.62 19.09
N GLU A 287 -5.08 -12.41 19.45
CA GLU A 287 -6.21 -12.21 18.54
C GLU A 287 -6.36 -13.33 17.50
N ALA A 288 -5.94 -14.55 17.87
CA ALA A 288 -5.88 -15.74 17.01
C ALA A 288 -4.95 -15.64 15.79
N TYR A 289 -4.12 -14.61 15.70
CA TYR A 289 -3.07 -14.54 14.67
C TYR A 289 -1.95 -15.53 14.96
N PRO A 290 -1.30 -16.10 13.93
CA PRO A 290 -0.12 -16.94 14.12
C PRO A 290 1.06 -16.11 14.66
N GLY A 291 2.00 -16.75 15.35
CA GLY A 291 3.12 -16.07 15.98
C GLY A 291 4.05 -15.32 15.02
N ASP A 292 4.02 -15.65 13.74
CA ASP A 292 4.84 -15.06 12.68
C ASP A 292 4.13 -13.95 11.88
N VAL A 293 2.96 -13.44 12.33
CA VAL A 293 2.23 -12.38 11.61
C VAL A 293 3.04 -11.07 11.53
N PHE A 294 3.90 -10.78 12.51
CA PHE A 294 4.84 -9.67 12.41
C PHE A 294 5.79 -9.85 11.22
N TYR A 295 6.34 -11.05 11.07
CA TYR A 295 7.23 -11.40 9.97
C TYR A 295 6.54 -11.37 8.61
N LEU A 296 5.23 -11.67 8.53
CA LEU A 296 4.43 -11.50 7.33
C LEU A 296 4.56 -10.08 6.74
N HIS A 297 4.32 -9.06 7.57
CA HIS A 297 4.36 -7.67 7.13
C HIS A 297 5.79 -7.11 7.05
N SER A 298 6.70 -7.51 7.94
CA SER A 298 8.08 -7.01 7.93
C SER A 298 8.83 -7.49 6.67
N ARG A 299 8.74 -8.77 6.28
CA ARG A 299 9.40 -9.26 5.07
C ARG A 299 8.81 -8.67 3.78
N LEU A 300 7.55 -8.26 3.79
CA LEU A 300 6.92 -7.53 2.70
C LEU A 300 7.44 -6.09 2.62
N LEU A 301 7.33 -5.34 3.71
CA LEU A 301 7.60 -3.92 3.76
C LEU A 301 9.10 -3.57 3.69
N GLU A 302 9.98 -4.47 4.15
CA GLU A 302 11.43 -4.31 4.00
C GLU A 302 11.91 -4.35 2.55
N ARG A 303 11.09 -4.83 1.61
CA ARG A 303 11.38 -4.81 0.17
C ARG A 303 11.21 -3.40 -0.43
N ALA A 304 10.47 -2.52 0.24
CA ALA A 304 10.42 -1.09 -0.11
C ALA A 304 11.70 -0.39 0.35
N VAL A 305 12.44 0.19 -0.60
CA VAL A 305 13.79 0.69 -0.36
C VAL A 305 14.21 1.69 -1.43
N LYS A 306 15.17 2.57 -1.13
CA LYS A 306 15.97 3.32 -2.09
C LYS A 306 17.28 2.58 -2.29
N LEU A 307 17.54 2.12 -3.52
CA LEU A 307 18.80 1.47 -3.87
C LEU A 307 19.94 2.49 -3.95
N SER A 308 21.16 2.00 -3.73
CA SER A 308 22.39 2.76 -3.95
C SER A 308 22.57 3.11 -5.44
N ASP A 309 23.35 4.15 -5.71
CA ASP A 309 23.62 4.59 -7.08
C ASP A 309 24.36 3.52 -7.91
N GLU A 310 25.19 2.70 -7.25
CA GLU A 310 25.88 1.55 -7.85
C GLU A 310 24.89 0.49 -8.37
N LEU A 311 23.70 0.40 -7.78
CA LEU A 311 22.62 -0.50 -8.20
C LEU A 311 21.55 0.21 -9.04
N GLY A 312 21.88 1.36 -9.64
CA GLY A 312 21.00 2.11 -10.53
C GLY A 312 20.10 3.13 -9.83
N GLY A 313 20.14 3.24 -8.50
CA GLY A 313 19.43 4.28 -7.74
C GLY A 313 17.90 4.20 -7.80
N GLY A 314 17.33 3.09 -8.24
CA GLY A 314 15.87 2.88 -8.25
C GLY A 314 15.27 2.85 -6.84
N SER A 315 13.95 2.91 -6.74
CA SER A 315 13.28 2.86 -5.44
C SER A 315 11.88 2.24 -5.50
N ILE A 316 11.45 1.64 -4.39
CA ILE A 316 10.06 1.33 -4.11
C ILE A 316 9.63 2.08 -2.87
N THR A 317 8.64 2.95 -3.01
CA THR A 317 7.98 3.65 -1.91
C THR A 317 6.68 2.92 -1.59
N ALA A 318 6.48 2.51 -0.34
CA ALA A 318 5.30 1.76 0.06
C ALA A 318 4.36 2.60 0.92
N LEU A 319 3.09 2.60 0.56
CA LEU A 319 1.99 3.16 1.33
C LEU A 319 1.05 2.02 1.76
N PRO A 320 1.39 1.27 2.83
CA PRO A 320 0.46 0.32 3.40
C PRO A 320 -0.73 1.03 4.04
N ILE A 321 -1.91 0.45 3.88
CA ILE A 321 -3.14 0.91 4.51
C ILE A 321 -3.51 -0.10 5.61
N ILE A 322 -3.86 0.41 6.78
CA ILE A 322 -4.39 -0.36 7.92
C ILE A 322 -5.74 0.24 8.33
N GLU A 323 -6.72 -0.64 8.52
CA GLU A 323 -8.01 -0.27 9.05
C GLU A 323 -8.05 -0.44 10.57
N THR A 324 -8.43 0.62 11.29
CA THR A 324 -8.69 0.58 12.73
C THR A 324 -10.18 0.45 13.01
N GLN A 325 -10.51 0.11 14.26
CA GLN A 325 -11.86 0.14 14.79
C GLN A 325 -11.90 1.15 15.94
N ALA A 326 -12.80 2.14 15.85
CA ALA A 326 -12.94 3.21 16.83
C ALA A 326 -11.62 3.95 17.16
N GLY A 327 -10.74 4.11 16.18
CA GLY A 327 -9.45 4.78 16.34
C GLY A 327 -8.41 4.02 17.15
N ASP A 328 -8.63 2.74 17.46
CA ASP A 328 -7.70 1.95 18.28
C ASP A 328 -6.43 1.59 17.51
N VAL A 329 -5.39 2.37 17.72
CA VAL A 329 -4.03 2.13 17.18
C VAL A 329 -3.23 1.15 18.03
N SER A 330 -3.73 0.76 19.23
CA SER A 330 -3.07 -0.19 20.15
C SER A 330 -3.39 -1.66 19.85
N ALA A 331 -4.32 -1.92 18.92
CA ALA A 331 -4.63 -3.25 18.42
C ALA A 331 -3.38 -3.92 17.81
N TYR A 332 -3.41 -5.25 17.69
CA TYR A 332 -2.22 -6.04 17.38
C TYR A 332 -1.62 -5.72 16.00
N ILE A 333 -2.42 -5.73 14.94
CA ILE A 333 -1.92 -5.46 13.58
C ILE A 333 -1.49 -4.00 13.40
N PRO A 334 -2.26 -2.97 13.82
CA PRO A 334 -1.82 -1.58 13.80
C PRO A 334 -0.45 -1.37 14.47
N THR A 335 -0.27 -1.87 15.69
CA THR A 335 0.99 -1.74 16.45
C THR A 335 2.18 -2.34 15.70
N ASN A 336 1.99 -3.53 15.12
CA ASN A 336 3.03 -4.20 14.35
C ASN A 336 3.45 -3.34 13.13
N VAL A 337 2.48 -2.86 12.34
CA VAL A 337 2.81 -2.12 11.11
C VAL A 337 3.38 -0.74 11.40
N ILE A 338 2.92 -0.04 12.45
CA ILE A 338 3.52 1.22 12.93
C ILE A 338 5.00 1.02 13.26
N SER A 339 5.37 -0.12 13.87
CA SER A 339 6.77 -0.40 14.23
C SER A 339 7.66 -0.72 13.03
N ILE A 340 7.09 -1.29 11.96
CA ILE A 340 7.82 -1.65 10.73
C ILE A 340 8.03 -0.44 9.82
N THR A 341 7.08 0.50 9.80
CA THR A 341 7.08 1.64 8.88
C THR A 341 7.93 2.81 9.36
N ASP A 342 8.26 3.71 8.44
CA ASP A 342 9.06 4.91 8.70
C ASP A 342 8.20 6.12 9.12
N GLY A 343 6.99 5.88 9.53
CA GLY A 343 6.02 6.85 10.00
C GLY A 343 4.60 6.45 9.67
N GLN A 344 3.65 7.28 10.07
CA GLN A 344 2.22 7.07 9.84
C GLN A 344 1.47 8.36 9.58
N ILE A 345 0.48 8.29 8.69
CA ILE A 345 -0.55 9.29 8.46
C ILE A 345 -1.83 8.76 9.12
N PHE A 346 -2.22 9.38 10.23
CA PHE A 346 -3.41 8.98 10.99
C PHE A 346 -4.63 9.79 10.55
N LEU A 347 -5.68 9.09 10.12
CA LEU A 347 -6.95 9.69 9.73
C LEU A 347 -7.96 9.51 10.86
N GLU A 348 -8.50 10.63 11.33
CA GLU A 348 -9.40 10.70 12.48
C GLU A 348 -10.85 10.89 12.03
N SER A 349 -11.75 10.02 12.51
CA SER A 349 -13.19 10.07 12.17
C SER A 349 -13.86 11.36 12.61
N SER A 350 -13.46 11.95 13.75
CA SER A 350 -13.99 13.21 14.23
C SER A 350 -13.69 14.37 13.28
N LEU A 351 -12.46 14.46 12.76
CA LEU A 351 -12.05 15.45 11.75
C LEU A 351 -12.82 15.24 10.44
N PHE A 352 -12.97 13.98 10.01
CA PHE A 352 -13.73 13.68 8.79
C PHE A 352 -15.17 14.14 8.88
N ASN A 353 -15.84 13.87 10.01
CA ASN A 353 -17.23 14.21 10.26
C ASN A 353 -17.43 15.74 10.44
N SER A 354 -16.43 16.46 10.97
CA SER A 354 -16.45 17.92 11.06
C SER A 354 -16.16 18.62 9.73
N GLY A 355 -15.89 17.86 8.65
CA GLY A 355 -15.66 18.43 7.32
C GLY A 355 -14.19 18.81 7.04
N VAL A 356 -13.25 18.44 7.91
CA VAL A 356 -11.82 18.55 7.64
C VAL A 356 -11.38 17.37 6.76
N ARG A 357 -11.12 17.62 5.50
CA ARG A 357 -10.76 16.59 4.50
C ARG A 357 -9.58 17.08 3.66
N PRO A 358 -8.46 16.31 3.62
CA PRO A 358 -8.22 15.02 4.29
C PRO A 358 -8.22 15.13 5.82
N ALA A 359 -8.73 14.10 6.48
CA ALA A 359 -8.94 14.08 7.93
C ALA A 359 -7.67 13.74 8.73
N ILE A 360 -6.55 14.34 8.35
CA ILE A 360 -5.22 14.02 8.91
C ILE A 360 -5.06 14.66 10.28
N ASN A 361 -4.80 13.84 11.28
CA ASN A 361 -4.41 14.32 12.60
C ASN A 361 -2.91 14.66 12.62
N ALA A 362 -2.58 15.96 12.53
CA ALA A 362 -1.21 16.47 12.52
C ALA A 362 -0.41 16.17 13.81
N GLY A 363 -1.11 15.94 14.95
CA GLY A 363 -0.47 15.68 16.24
C GLY A 363 0.17 14.32 16.35
N ILE A 364 -0.49 13.28 15.81
CA ILE A 364 -0.05 11.88 15.89
C ILE A 364 0.46 11.31 14.57
N SER A 365 0.34 12.05 13.49
CA SER A 365 0.95 11.71 12.20
C SER A 365 2.42 12.09 12.20
N VAL A 366 3.30 11.19 11.78
CA VAL A 366 4.76 11.38 11.84
C VAL A 366 5.41 10.83 10.58
N SER A 367 6.37 11.55 10.02
CA SER A 367 7.34 11.03 9.05
C SER A 367 8.72 11.01 9.71
N ARG A 368 9.35 9.83 9.79
CA ARG A 368 10.71 9.70 10.35
C ARG A 368 11.79 10.21 9.41
N VAL A 369 11.49 10.32 8.11
CA VAL A 369 12.38 10.94 7.11
C VAL A 369 12.29 12.47 7.20
N GLY A 370 11.08 13.00 7.36
CA GLY A 370 10.84 14.42 7.60
C GLY A 370 11.37 15.32 6.49
N GLY A 371 12.01 16.41 6.86
CA GLY A 371 12.46 17.45 5.92
C GLY A 371 13.47 17.02 4.86
N ALA A 372 14.07 15.83 4.95
CA ALA A 372 14.88 15.25 3.88
C ALA A 372 14.04 14.81 2.66
N ALA A 373 12.74 14.55 2.89
CA ALA A 373 11.77 14.19 1.86
C ALA A 373 10.92 15.39 1.39
N GLN A 374 11.30 16.63 1.70
CA GLN A 374 10.62 17.83 1.23
C GLN A 374 11.44 18.56 0.17
N THR A 375 10.74 19.22 -0.77
CA THR A 375 11.37 20.24 -1.59
C THR A 375 11.80 21.41 -0.71
N LYS A 376 12.87 22.12 -1.11
CA LYS A 376 13.40 23.25 -0.34
C LYS A 376 12.35 24.35 -0.10
N ALA A 377 11.52 24.62 -1.11
CA ALA A 377 10.45 25.60 -1.03
C ALA A 377 9.36 25.21 -0.02
N ILE A 378 8.84 23.98 -0.06
CA ILE A 378 7.86 23.49 0.93
C ILE A 378 8.46 23.53 2.33
N LYS A 379 9.70 23.07 2.51
CA LYS A 379 10.39 23.11 3.80
C LYS A 379 10.48 24.53 4.37
N LYS A 380 10.72 25.54 3.52
CA LYS A 380 10.79 26.96 3.94
C LYS A 380 9.44 27.46 4.45
N VAL A 381 8.35 27.17 3.75
CA VAL A 381 7.00 27.69 4.11
C VAL A 381 6.29 26.84 5.16
N ALA A 382 6.56 25.54 5.25
CA ALA A 382 5.90 24.62 6.17
C ALA A 382 6.62 24.44 7.52
N GLY A 383 7.80 25.07 7.72
CA GLY A 383 8.67 24.78 8.87
C GLY A 383 8.01 25.01 10.24
N LYS A 384 7.08 25.94 10.35
CA LYS A 384 6.33 26.24 11.59
C LYS A 384 4.91 25.66 11.61
N LEU A 385 4.43 25.13 10.49
CA LEU A 385 3.03 24.73 10.31
C LEU A 385 2.54 23.73 11.37
N ARG A 386 3.36 22.73 11.68
CA ARG A 386 3.02 21.72 12.71
C ARG A 386 2.88 22.35 14.10
N LEU A 387 3.77 23.25 14.45
CA LEU A 387 3.73 23.97 15.74
C LEU A 387 2.50 24.87 15.83
N ASP A 388 2.23 25.64 14.79
CA ASP A 388 1.08 26.53 14.71
C ASP A 388 -0.25 25.75 14.84
N LEU A 389 -0.37 24.59 14.18
CA LEU A 389 -1.55 23.74 14.29
C LEU A 389 -1.68 23.05 15.66
N ALA A 390 -0.57 22.66 16.29
CA ALA A 390 -0.60 22.10 17.64
C ALA A 390 -1.07 23.13 18.65
N GLN A 391 -0.51 24.33 18.61
CA GLN A 391 -0.93 25.46 19.46
C GLN A 391 -2.40 25.85 19.23
N PHE A 392 -2.83 25.85 17.97
CA PHE A 392 -4.25 26.11 17.64
C PHE A 392 -5.19 25.11 18.32
N ARG A 393 -4.89 23.82 18.27
CA ARG A 393 -5.74 22.79 18.89
C ARG A 393 -5.82 22.93 20.41
N GLU A 394 -4.72 23.24 21.06
CA GLU A 394 -4.70 23.50 22.50
C GLU A 394 -5.55 24.73 22.85
N LEU A 395 -5.39 25.82 22.09
CA LEU A 395 -6.15 27.05 22.29
C LEU A 395 -7.63 26.89 21.93
N GLU A 396 -7.97 26.14 20.90
CA GLU A 396 -9.36 25.87 20.52
C GLU A 396 -10.11 25.13 21.62
N ALA A 397 -9.48 24.10 22.23
CA ALA A 397 -10.05 23.40 23.35
C ALA A 397 -10.26 24.33 24.57
N PHE A 398 -9.31 25.21 24.85
CA PHE A 398 -9.39 26.18 25.92
C PHE A 398 -10.44 27.28 25.66
N ALA A 399 -10.52 27.78 24.42
CA ALA A 399 -11.43 28.84 24.02
C ALA A 399 -12.92 28.48 24.16
N GLN A 400 -13.27 27.21 24.18
CA GLN A 400 -14.63 26.73 24.43
C GLN A 400 -15.11 27.01 25.85
N PHE A 401 -14.18 27.25 26.80
CA PHE A 401 -14.47 27.46 28.21
C PHE A 401 -14.15 28.91 28.70
N ALA A 402 -13.40 29.69 27.91
CA ALA A 402 -12.96 31.03 28.28
C ALA A 402 -13.92 32.09 27.73
N SER A 403 -14.40 32.98 28.61
CA SER A 403 -15.30 34.08 28.22
C SER A 403 -14.56 35.29 27.61
N ASP A 404 -13.29 35.51 27.97
CA ASP A 404 -12.45 36.59 27.44
C ASP A 404 -11.07 36.07 27.03
N LEU A 405 -10.72 36.29 25.76
CA LEU A 405 -9.41 35.96 25.20
C LEU A 405 -8.65 37.28 24.91
N ASP A 406 -7.36 37.31 25.21
CA ASP A 406 -6.51 38.41 24.81
C ASP A 406 -6.31 38.46 23.26
N GLU A 407 -5.87 39.62 22.76
CA GLU A 407 -5.71 39.86 21.32
C GLU A 407 -4.66 38.92 20.66
N ALA A 408 -3.63 38.54 21.40
CA ALA A 408 -2.59 37.63 20.89
C ALA A 408 -3.16 36.22 20.68
N THR A 409 -3.92 35.71 21.65
CA THR A 409 -4.61 34.43 21.59
C THR A 409 -5.66 34.40 20.46
N LYS A 410 -6.45 35.48 20.30
CA LYS A 410 -7.41 35.62 19.20
C LYS A 410 -6.72 35.54 17.85
N LYS A 411 -5.60 36.23 17.65
CA LYS A 411 -4.82 36.22 16.42
C LYS A 411 -4.27 34.83 16.13
N GLN A 412 -3.80 34.11 17.14
CA GLN A 412 -3.27 32.76 16.99
C GLN A 412 -4.36 31.73 16.63
N LEU A 413 -5.55 31.88 17.24
CA LEU A 413 -6.74 31.09 16.88
C LEU A 413 -7.17 31.36 15.43
N LEU A 414 -7.22 32.63 15.02
CA LEU A 414 -7.56 33.01 13.64
C LEU A 414 -6.58 32.39 12.66
N LYS A 415 -5.27 32.52 12.90
CA LYS A 415 -4.23 31.91 12.05
C LYS A 415 -4.40 30.40 11.93
N GLY A 416 -4.63 29.70 13.06
CA GLY A 416 -4.83 28.24 13.07
C GLY A 416 -6.08 27.81 12.30
N GLN A 417 -7.18 28.55 12.41
CA GLN A 417 -8.39 28.32 11.61
C GLN A 417 -8.10 28.47 10.10
N LYS A 418 -7.39 29.55 9.70
CA LYS A 418 -7.01 29.77 8.28
C LYS A 418 -6.13 28.64 7.77
N LEU A 419 -5.11 28.24 8.53
CA LEU A 419 -4.26 27.09 8.17
C LEU A 419 -5.07 25.79 8.01
N THR A 420 -6.03 25.54 8.91
CA THR A 420 -6.90 24.35 8.79
C THR A 420 -7.73 24.39 7.51
N GLU A 421 -8.31 25.56 7.16
CA GLU A 421 -9.09 25.72 5.92
C GLU A 421 -8.21 25.57 4.66
N VAL A 422 -6.99 26.11 4.69
CA VAL A 422 -6.02 25.99 3.58
C VAL A 422 -5.65 24.53 3.31
N LEU A 423 -5.51 23.72 4.36
CA LEU A 423 -5.16 22.30 4.24
C LEU A 423 -6.32 21.42 3.75
N LYS A 424 -7.56 21.92 3.76
CA LYS A 424 -8.68 21.18 3.14
C LYS A 424 -8.50 21.13 1.63
N GLN A 425 -8.71 19.95 1.07
CA GLN A 425 -8.52 19.71 -0.35
C GLN A 425 -9.56 18.70 -0.84
N PRO A 426 -10.26 18.97 -1.96
CA PRO A 426 -11.18 18.01 -2.54
C PRO A 426 -10.45 16.82 -3.12
N GLN A 427 -11.14 15.69 -3.24
CA GLN A 427 -10.59 14.46 -3.85
C GLN A 427 -10.32 14.68 -5.34
N TYR A 428 -9.33 13.96 -5.86
CA TYR A 428 -8.93 13.93 -7.28
C TYR A 428 -8.46 15.28 -7.83
N GLN A 429 -7.99 16.15 -6.94
CA GLN A 429 -7.44 17.46 -7.27
C GLN A 429 -6.11 17.68 -6.55
N PRO A 430 -5.07 16.90 -6.87
CA PRO A 430 -3.75 17.12 -6.31
C PRO A 430 -3.20 18.48 -6.74
N LEU A 431 -2.49 19.14 -5.84
CA LEU A 431 -1.88 20.45 -6.06
C LEU A 431 -0.40 20.31 -6.43
N SER A 432 0.05 21.16 -7.36
CA SER A 432 1.47 21.28 -7.68
C SER A 432 2.27 21.88 -6.52
N VAL A 433 3.59 21.71 -6.54
CA VAL A 433 4.48 22.29 -5.52
C VAL A 433 4.32 23.81 -5.43
N ALA A 434 4.23 24.49 -6.58
CA ALA A 434 4.05 25.92 -6.64
C ALA A 434 2.73 26.37 -6.00
N GLN A 435 1.64 25.67 -6.26
CA GLN A 435 0.33 25.95 -5.66
C GLN A 435 0.37 25.73 -4.14
N GLN A 436 0.97 24.64 -3.66
CA GLN A 436 1.11 24.36 -2.23
C GLN A 436 1.96 25.42 -1.53
N VAL A 437 3.12 25.77 -2.09
CA VAL A 437 4.02 26.78 -1.54
C VAL A 437 3.34 28.14 -1.48
N SER A 438 2.68 28.55 -2.56
CA SER A 438 2.04 29.87 -2.64
C SER A 438 0.89 30.06 -1.65
N ILE A 439 0.06 29.03 -1.48
CA ILE A 439 -1.08 29.15 -0.55
C ILE A 439 -0.65 29.05 0.93
N LEU A 440 0.36 28.24 1.23
CA LEU A 440 0.97 28.22 2.58
C LEU A 440 1.68 29.55 2.89
N PHE A 441 2.35 30.14 1.90
CA PHE A 441 2.95 31.46 2.02
C PHE A 441 1.89 32.54 2.31
N ALA A 442 0.78 32.55 1.55
CA ALA A 442 -0.33 33.46 1.77
C ALA A 442 -0.92 33.36 3.19
N ALA A 443 -1.10 32.13 3.70
CA ALA A 443 -1.60 31.89 5.04
C ALA A 443 -0.61 32.35 6.13
N ASN A 444 0.68 32.12 5.93
CA ASN A 444 1.71 32.52 6.90
C ASN A 444 1.90 34.04 6.99
N ASP A 445 1.81 34.74 5.86
CA ASP A 445 2.00 36.19 5.76
C ASP A 445 0.71 36.99 6.06
N GLY A 446 -0.42 36.32 6.41
CA GLY A 446 -1.65 36.94 6.89
C GLY A 446 -2.59 37.44 5.78
N PHE A 447 -2.35 37.13 4.49
CA PHE A 447 -3.23 37.53 3.39
C PHE A 447 -4.66 36.94 3.50
N LEU A 448 -4.83 35.86 4.26
CA LEU A 448 -6.13 35.21 4.47
C LEU A 448 -6.88 35.71 5.72
N ASP A 449 -6.28 36.58 6.55
CA ASP A 449 -6.84 36.94 7.85
C ASP A 449 -8.24 37.58 7.74
N ASN A 450 -8.48 38.39 6.73
CA ASN A 450 -9.74 39.07 6.48
C ASN A 450 -10.70 38.30 5.55
N ILE A 451 -10.31 37.15 5.01
CA ILE A 451 -11.15 36.34 4.12
C ILE A 451 -12.04 35.43 4.99
N ASP A 452 -13.35 35.40 4.73
CA ASP A 452 -14.24 34.46 5.41
C ASP A 452 -13.80 33.00 5.16
N ASN A 453 -13.84 32.17 6.20
CA ASN A 453 -13.44 30.76 6.09
C ASN A 453 -14.21 30.01 4.98
N LYS A 454 -15.47 30.35 4.77
CA LYS A 454 -16.30 29.75 3.69
C LYS A 454 -15.84 30.12 2.28
N ARG A 455 -15.12 31.24 2.14
CA ARG A 455 -14.60 31.73 0.86
C ARG A 455 -13.17 31.30 0.58
N ILE A 456 -12.48 30.64 1.51
CA ILE A 456 -11.08 30.20 1.30
C ILE A 456 -10.95 29.24 0.13
N ALA A 457 -11.91 28.36 -0.10
CA ALA A 457 -11.91 27.45 -1.26
C ALA A 457 -12.00 28.21 -2.58
N GLU A 458 -12.85 29.26 -2.64
CA GLU A 458 -12.99 30.15 -3.79
C GLU A 458 -11.70 30.97 -4.01
N TYR A 459 -11.15 31.53 -2.92
CA TYR A 459 -9.88 32.24 -2.94
C TYR A 459 -8.74 31.36 -3.49
N LYS A 460 -8.60 30.12 -2.99
CA LYS A 460 -7.59 29.18 -3.49
C LYS A 460 -7.68 28.98 -4.99
N LYS A 461 -8.89 28.72 -5.50
CA LYS A 461 -9.11 28.49 -6.93
C LYS A 461 -8.72 29.70 -7.76
N GLY A 462 -9.24 30.88 -7.42
CA GLY A 462 -8.91 32.12 -8.11
C GLY A 462 -7.43 32.48 -8.01
N TRP A 463 -6.82 32.24 -6.85
CA TRP A 463 -5.39 32.49 -6.66
C TRP A 463 -4.52 31.58 -7.55
N PHE A 464 -4.85 30.30 -7.67
CA PHE A 464 -4.07 29.40 -8.51
C PHE A 464 -4.12 29.78 -9.99
N GLU A 465 -5.28 30.19 -10.49
CA GLU A 465 -5.45 30.71 -11.84
C GLU A 465 -4.63 32.00 -12.05
N HIS A 466 -4.66 32.91 -11.06
CA HIS A 466 -3.88 34.15 -11.07
C HIS A 466 -2.36 33.89 -11.02
N LEU A 467 -1.91 32.96 -10.18
CA LEU A 467 -0.50 32.56 -10.04
C LEU A 467 0.07 32.03 -11.36
N GLU A 468 -0.65 31.12 -12.00
CA GLU A 468 -0.23 30.53 -13.28
C GLU A 468 -0.18 31.56 -14.41
N ALA A 469 -1.11 32.52 -14.42
CA ALA A 469 -1.17 33.58 -15.44
C ALA A 469 -0.06 34.65 -15.27
N ASN A 470 0.25 35.04 -14.02
CA ASN A 470 1.12 36.19 -13.77
C ASN A 470 2.55 35.84 -13.37
N LEU A 471 2.80 34.63 -12.84
CA LEU A 471 4.10 34.16 -12.38
C LEU A 471 4.49 32.78 -12.96
N PRO A 472 4.34 32.53 -14.28
CA PRO A 472 4.56 31.21 -14.87
C PRO A 472 6.01 30.71 -14.68
N GLU A 473 7.01 31.59 -14.73
CA GLU A 473 8.41 31.24 -14.50
C GLU A 473 8.66 30.75 -13.06
N LEU A 474 8.04 31.41 -12.09
CA LEU A 474 8.12 31.01 -10.69
C LEU A 474 7.41 29.66 -10.47
N VAL A 475 6.26 29.45 -11.08
CA VAL A 475 5.53 28.17 -11.05
C VAL A 475 6.41 27.06 -11.55
N GLN A 476 7.03 27.21 -12.72
CA GLN A 476 7.94 26.20 -13.28
C GLN A 476 9.14 25.95 -12.36
N LYS A 477 9.78 27.02 -11.88
CA LYS A 477 10.96 26.96 -11.01
C LYS A 477 10.67 26.18 -9.71
N LEU A 478 9.51 26.42 -9.08
CA LEU A 478 9.11 25.73 -7.85
C LEU A 478 8.72 24.25 -8.10
N ASN A 479 8.04 23.99 -9.21
CA ASN A 479 7.67 22.63 -9.60
C ASN A 479 8.89 21.76 -9.94
N ASP A 480 9.95 22.37 -10.46
CA ASP A 480 11.25 21.72 -10.69
C ASP A 480 12.06 21.50 -9.40
N GLY A 481 11.51 21.88 -8.25
CA GLY A 481 12.10 21.63 -6.92
C GLY A 481 13.11 22.69 -6.46
N ALA A 482 13.18 23.86 -7.12
CA ALA A 482 14.02 24.97 -6.67
C ALA A 482 13.56 25.53 -5.32
N ASN A 483 14.46 26.29 -4.70
CA ASN A 483 14.14 27.02 -3.46
C ASN A 483 13.31 28.28 -3.77
N LEU A 484 12.54 28.73 -2.81
CA LEU A 484 11.87 30.04 -2.85
C LEU A 484 12.89 31.11 -2.40
N GLU A 485 13.56 31.75 -3.33
CA GLU A 485 14.52 32.82 -3.03
C GLU A 485 13.82 34.11 -2.59
N ASP A 486 14.56 35.08 -2.06
CA ASP A 486 13.97 36.31 -1.51
C ASP A 486 13.30 37.18 -2.57
N GLU A 487 13.86 37.22 -3.80
CA GLU A 487 13.26 37.90 -4.95
C GLU A 487 11.93 37.23 -5.36
N ASP A 488 11.90 35.90 -5.40
CA ASP A 488 10.70 35.10 -5.68
C ASP A 488 9.63 35.33 -4.60
N ALA A 489 10.03 35.35 -3.33
CA ALA A 489 9.14 35.62 -2.21
C ALA A 489 8.56 37.04 -2.26
N LYS A 490 9.33 38.02 -2.72
CA LYS A 490 8.86 39.39 -2.93
C LYS A 490 7.84 39.46 -4.07
N ALA A 491 8.16 38.86 -5.22
CA ALA A 491 7.26 38.82 -6.37
C ALA A 491 5.93 38.14 -6.00
N LEU A 492 6.01 37.02 -5.26
CA LEU A 492 4.85 36.31 -4.77
C LEU A 492 3.98 37.16 -3.82
N ARG A 493 4.62 37.92 -2.91
CA ARG A 493 3.95 38.82 -1.99
C ARG A 493 3.26 39.98 -2.71
N ASP A 494 3.92 40.57 -3.70
CA ASP A 494 3.37 41.69 -4.48
C ASP A 494 2.14 41.27 -5.28
N GLU A 495 2.15 40.05 -5.87
CA GLU A 495 1.00 39.53 -6.60
C GLU A 495 -0.13 39.06 -5.66
N LEU A 496 0.19 38.48 -4.50
CA LEU A 496 -0.81 38.14 -3.46
C LEU A 496 -1.54 39.39 -2.97
N ALA A 497 -0.82 40.49 -2.74
CA ALA A 497 -1.42 41.78 -2.32
C ALA A 497 -2.43 42.27 -3.37
N LYS A 498 -2.02 42.33 -4.65
CA LYS A 498 -2.92 42.73 -5.77
C LYS A 498 -4.15 41.82 -5.89
N PHE A 499 -3.96 40.52 -5.78
CA PHE A 499 -5.08 39.57 -5.90
C PHE A 499 -6.04 39.71 -4.72
N THR A 500 -5.50 39.80 -3.48
CA THR A 500 -6.32 39.88 -2.25
C THR A 500 -7.11 41.19 -2.16
N GLU A 501 -6.57 42.32 -2.65
CA GLU A 501 -7.28 43.61 -2.71
C GLU A 501 -8.48 43.58 -3.67
N ASN A 502 -8.44 42.74 -4.69
CA ASN A 502 -9.50 42.62 -5.71
C ASN A 502 -10.46 41.44 -5.45
N PHE A 503 -10.24 40.61 -4.43
CA PHE A 503 -11.07 39.43 -4.09
C PHE A 503 -12.18 39.83 -3.09
#